data_9775407b5deab0957171057e35ffb944
#
_entry.id   9775407b5deab0957171057e35ffb944
#
_cell.length_a   1.000
_cell.length_b   1.000
_cell.length_c   1.000
_cell.angle_alpha   90.00
_cell.angle_beta   90.00
_cell.angle_gamma   90.00
#
_symmetry.space_group_name_H-M   'P 1'
#
loop_
_entity.id
_entity.type
_entity.pdbx_description
1 polymer ?
#
loop_
_entity_poly.entity_id
_entity_poly.type
_entity_poly.pdbx_seq_one_letter_code
_entity_poly.pdbx_strand_id
1 'polypeptide(L)'
;MAKKKKVPKEEIIPEGMKKSDYADAAFRKKVTIINCCILLVFIIGIVAIVTAGWYKTKLEDERFDRIEAAFVAEKDAVLAELEDIESKGGTHEEKSKVKIEVTDDTFYYWIATLDASYQTDNEDDYAKFGGAEIHLQGMFYTKEFETGAIQYWVYRNHDHSDGDHEHEHGDEELASDEMIPIEVIFSEDVEIPEDGTWVDVVGIVGPDSTKNLSGIREAKMTLMDEPGNEYVE
;
A
#
# COMPACT_ATOMS: atom_id res chain seq x y z
N MET A 1 7.30 -67.47 -16.49
CA MET A 1 7.74 -66.88 -15.21
C MET A 1 6.72 -67.22 -14.14
N ALA A 2 7.05 -68.14 -13.22
CA ALA A 2 6.15 -68.57 -12.16
C ALA A 2 6.12 -67.54 -11.00
N LYS A 3 4.95 -67.01 -10.70
CA LYS A 3 4.76 -66.14 -9.52
C LYS A 3 4.94 -66.96 -8.24
N LYS A 4 6.02 -66.72 -7.50
CA LYS A 4 6.21 -67.28 -6.16
C LYS A 4 5.06 -66.78 -5.25
N LYS A 5 4.18 -67.70 -4.80
CA LYS A 5 3.20 -67.45 -3.73
C LYS A 5 3.98 -67.09 -2.45
N LYS A 6 3.78 -65.86 -1.95
CA LYS A 6 4.26 -65.52 -0.61
C LYS A 6 3.48 -66.38 0.40
N VAL A 7 4.20 -67.19 1.14
CA VAL A 7 3.66 -67.95 2.29
C VAL A 7 3.34 -66.90 3.37
N PRO A 8 2.12 -66.88 3.95
CA PRO A 8 1.80 -65.96 5.04
C PRO A 8 2.69 -66.25 6.23
N LYS A 9 3.34 -65.24 6.78
CA LYS A 9 4.08 -65.35 8.05
C LYS A 9 3.06 -65.72 9.14
N GLU A 10 3.22 -66.89 9.78
CA GLU A 10 2.46 -67.23 10.99
C GLU A 10 2.73 -66.14 12.05
N GLU A 11 1.67 -65.48 12.50
CA GLU A 11 1.71 -64.52 13.60
C GLU A 11 1.95 -65.30 14.90
N ILE A 12 3.10 -65.15 15.52
CA ILE A 12 3.43 -65.77 16.80
C ILE A 12 2.65 -65.05 17.90
N ILE A 13 1.61 -65.73 18.41
CA ILE A 13 0.80 -65.21 19.54
C ILE A 13 1.55 -65.52 20.82
N PRO A 14 1.77 -64.55 21.74
CA PRO A 14 2.44 -64.81 23.01
C PRO A 14 1.72 -65.89 23.85
N GLU A 15 2.48 -66.77 24.49
CA GLU A 15 1.94 -67.80 25.36
C GLU A 15 1.01 -67.22 26.44
N GLY A 16 -0.21 -67.74 26.55
CA GLY A 16 -1.21 -67.30 27.56
C GLY A 16 -2.20 -66.28 27.09
N MET A 17 -2.08 -65.70 25.90
CA MET A 17 -3.02 -64.71 25.36
C MET A 17 -4.05 -65.38 24.43
N LYS A 18 -5.35 -65.07 24.64
CA LYS A 18 -6.39 -65.54 23.70
C LYS A 18 -6.23 -64.83 22.36
N LYS A 19 -6.50 -65.55 21.26
CA LYS A 19 -6.38 -65.00 19.89
C LYS A 19 -7.20 -63.75 19.66
N SER A 20 -8.39 -63.64 20.31
CA SER A 20 -9.25 -62.46 20.30
C SER A 20 -8.56 -61.25 20.96
N ASP A 21 -7.94 -61.44 22.12
CA ASP A 21 -7.32 -60.32 22.90
C ASP A 21 -6.06 -59.80 22.19
N TYR A 22 -5.33 -60.69 21.51
CA TYR A 22 -4.18 -60.34 20.68
C TYR A 22 -4.62 -59.52 19.47
N ALA A 23 -5.69 -59.94 18.78
CA ALA A 23 -6.25 -59.19 17.65
C ALA A 23 -6.74 -57.78 18.05
N ASP A 24 -7.43 -57.66 19.21
CA ASP A 24 -7.87 -56.37 19.76
C ASP A 24 -6.71 -55.46 20.15
N ALA A 25 -5.65 -56.02 20.77
CA ALA A 25 -4.47 -55.25 21.12
C ALA A 25 -3.70 -54.76 19.89
N ALA A 26 -3.58 -55.60 18.86
CA ALA A 26 -2.95 -55.25 17.60
C ALA A 26 -3.74 -54.20 16.83
N PHE A 27 -5.08 -54.30 16.86
CA PHE A 27 -5.98 -53.30 16.26
C PHE A 27 -5.85 -51.92 16.96
N ARG A 28 -5.90 -51.87 18.30
CA ARG A 28 -5.72 -50.66 19.09
C ARG A 28 -4.37 -49.99 18.79
N LYS A 29 -3.27 -50.73 18.72
CA LYS A 29 -1.94 -50.22 18.31
C LYS A 29 -1.98 -49.54 16.94
N LYS A 30 -2.61 -50.20 15.95
CA LYS A 30 -2.72 -49.64 14.59
C LYS A 30 -3.52 -48.33 14.59
N VAL A 31 -4.67 -48.28 15.30
CA VAL A 31 -5.48 -47.05 15.43
C VAL A 31 -4.71 -45.95 16.10
N THR A 32 -3.97 -46.23 17.18
CA THR A 32 -3.12 -45.25 17.86
C THR A 32 -2.06 -44.66 16.94
N ILE A 33 -1.36 -45.52 16.16
CA ILE A 33 -0.35 -45.07 15.19
C ILE A 33 -0.97 -44.16 14.13
N ILE A 34 -2.13 -44.55 13.57
CA ILE A 34 -2.84 -43.73 12.57
C ILE A 34 -3.23 -42.38 13.14
N ASN A 35 -3.80 -42.35 14.35
CA ASN A 35 -4.17 -41.09 15.01
C ASN A 35 -2.96 -40.21 15.28
N CYS A 36 -1.82 -40.78 15.73
CA CYS A 36 -0.59 -40.02 15.90
C CYS A 36 -0.07 -39.46 14.56
N CYS A 37 -0.14 -40.24 13.47
CA CYS A 37 0.25 -39.70 12.15
C CYS A 37 -0.64 -38.58 11.66
N ILE A 38 -1.97 -38.72 11.86
CA ILE A 38 -2.92 -37.67 11.50
C ILE A 38 -2.62 -36.38 12.32
N LEU A 39 -2.45 -36.50 13.63
CA LEU A 39 -2.12 -35.38 14.50
C LEU A 39 -0.82 -34.69 14.08
N LEU A 40 0.19 -35.45 13.69
CA LEU A 40 1.48 -34.95 13.24
C LEU A 40 1.34 -34.16 11.93
N VAL A 41 0.52 -34.64 10.98
CA VAL A 41 0.22 -33.92 9.73
C VAL A 41 -0.50 -32.60 10.02
N PHE A 42 -1.45 -32.59 10.95
CA PHE A 42 -2.12 -31.34 11.38
C PHE A 42 -1.15 -30.34 11.99
N ILE A 43 -0.26 -30.78 12.88
CA ILE A 43 0.75 -29.90 13.51
C ILE A 43 1.67 -29.31 12.44
N ILE A 44 2.16 -30.13 11.51
CA ILE A 44 3.01 -29.65 10.40
C ILE A 44 2.26 -28.63 9.55
N GLY A 45 0.97 -28.87 9.25
CA GLY A 45 0.13 -27.94 8.49
C GLY A 45 -0.02 -26.60 9.20
N ILE A 46 -0.31 -26.59 10.50
CA ILE A 46 -0.42 -25.36 11.29
C ILE A 46 0.90 -24.59 11.30
N VAL A 47 2.02 -25.28 11.57
CA VAL A 47 3.34 -24.66 11.57
C VAL A 47 3.67 -24.05 10.20
N ALA A 48 3.33 -24.73 9.11
CA ALA A 48 3.56 -24.21 7.76
C ALA A 48 2.74 -22.94 7.49
N ILE A 49 1.47 -22.90 7.91
CA ILE A 49 0.60 -21.72 7.74
C ILE A 49 1.15 -20.52 8.57
N VAL A 50 1.49 -20.75 9.83
CA VAL A 50 2.02 -19.69 10.71
C VAL A 50 3.35 -19.15 10.19
N THR A 51 4.25 -20.03 9.74
CA THR A 51 5.55 -19.59 9.21
C THR A 51 5.41 -18.87 7.88
N ALA A 52 4.48 -19.27 7.01
CA ALA A 52 4.20 -18.59 5.75
C ALA A 52 3.62 -17.19 6.01
N GLY A 53 2.68 -17.05 6.96
CA GLY A 53 2.14 -15.76 7.39
C GLY A 53 3.23 -14.84 7.92
N TRP A 54 4.02 -15.30 8.88
CA TRP A 54 5.13 -14.52 9.44
C TRP A 54 6.15 -14.09 8.37
N TYR A 55 6.45 -14.97 7.41
CA TYR A 55 7.39 -14.65 6.34
C TYR A 55 6.83 -13.59 5.38
N LYS A 56 5.50 -13.64 5.10
CA LYS A 56 4.83 -12.64 4.28
C LYS A 56 4.90 -11.25 4.96
N THR A 57 4.50 -11.15 6.23
CA THR A 57 4.55 -9.90 7.00
C THR A 57 5.97 -9.32 7.02
N LYS A 58 6.98 -10.17 7.29
CA LYS A 58 8.37 -9.71 7.28
C LYS A 58 8.83 -9.16 5.91
N LEU A 59 8.39 -9.74 4.80
CA LEU A 59 8.71 -9.23 3.46
C LEU A 59 8.02 -7.89 3.18
N GLU A 60 6.80 -7.71 3.67
CA GLU A 60 6.06 -6.45 3.59
C GLU A 60 6.77 -5.37 4.41
N ASP A 61 7.11 -5.63 5.67
CA ASP A 61 7.90 -4.71 6.50
C ASP A 61 9.22 -4.28 5.81
N GLU A 62 10.00 -5.24 5.27
CA GLU A 62 11.24 -4.94 4.55
C GLU A 62 11.01 -4.16 3.25
N ARG A 63 9.82 -4.27 2.64
CA ARG A 63 9.43 -3.47 1.50
C ARG A 63 9.14 -2.03 1.91
N PHE A 64 8.33 -1.83 2.95
CA PHE A 64 8.02 -0.51 3.51
C PHE A 64 9.28 0.24 3.92
N ASP A 65 10.16 -0.39 4.71
CA ASP A 65 11.43 0.22 5.14
C ASP A 65 12.26 0.70 3.94
N ARG A 66 12.24 -0.05 2.82
CA ARG A 66 12.98 0.34 1.62
C ARG A 66 12.33 1.52 0.88
N ILE A 67 11.00 1.54 0.80
CA ILE A 67 10.25 2.62 0.15
C ILE A 67 10.46 3.90 0.96
N GLU A 68 10.28 3.85 2.28
CA GLU A 68 10.49 4.98 3.17
C GLU A 68 11.92 5.52 3.07
N ALA A 69 12.93 4.65 3.12
CA ALA A 69 14.32 5.06 2.99
C ALA A 69 14.62 5.68 1.62
N ALA A 70 14.03 5.16 0.53
CA ALA A 70 14.18 5.73 -0.80
C ALA A 70 13.51 7.10 -0.90
N PHE A 71 12.30 7.24 -0.36
CA PHE A 71 11.58 8.51 -0.30
C PHE A 71 12.36 9.56 0.50
N VAL A 72 12.86 9.22 1.69
CA VAL A 72 13.67 10.16 2.50
C VAL A 72 14.89 10.64 1.73
N ALA A 73 15.60 9.74 1.05
CA ALA A 73 16.76 10.08 0.25
C ALA A 73 16.40 11.01 -0.94
N GLU A 74 15.27 10.76 -1.60
CA GLU A 74 14.78 11.60 -2.70
C GLU A 74 14.35 12.97 -2.18
N LYS A 75 13.58 13.02 -1.09
CA LYS A 75 13.16 14.25 -0.43
C LYS A 75 14.35 15.13 -0.05
N ASP A 76 15.34 14.54 0.59
CA ASP A 76 16.54 15.26 1.01
C ASP A 76 17.36 15.78 -0.19
N ALA A 77 17.41 15.02 -1.28
CA ALA A 77 18.07 15.47 -2.52
C ALA A 77 17.36 16.66 -3.16
N VAL A 78 16.01 16.61 -3.24
CA VAL A 78 15.19 17.72 -3.75
C VAL A 78 15.38 18.97 -2.89
N LEU A 79 15.33 18.83 -1.57
CA LEU A 79 15.56 19.95 -0.64
C LEU A 79 16.95 20.57 -0.80
N ALA A 80 17.98 19.74 -0.86
CA ALA A 80 19.36 20.22 -1.02
C ALA A 80 19.55 21.01 -2.33
N GLU A 81 18.89 20.58 -3.42
CA GLU A 81 18.96 21.29 -4.70
C GLU A 81 18.20 22.63 -4.63
N LEU A 82 17.02 22.67 -4.02
CA LEU A 82 16.26 23.89 -3.83
C LEU A 82 16.98 24.91 -2.93
N GLU A 83 17.57 24.45 -1.83
CA GLU A 83 18.37 25.27 -0.91
C GLU A 83 19.63 25.82 -1.61
N ASP A 84 20.28 25.03 -2.44
CA ASP A 84 21.45 25.51 -3.22
C ASP A 84 21.06 26.62 -4.20
N ILE A 85 19.93 26.46 -4.92
CA ILE A 85 19.38 27.47 -5.81
C ILE A 85 19.05 28.74 -5.02
N GLU A 86 18.37 28.63 -3.89
CA GLU A 86 17.96 29.75 -3.06
C GLU A 86 19.16 30.50 -2.47
N SER A 87 20.17 29.77 -1.99
CA SER A 87 21.41 30.36 -1.45
C SER A 87 22.19 31.18 -2.47
N LYS A 88 22.04 30.88 -3.75
CA LYS A 88 22.64 31.60 -4.89
C LYS A 88 21.77 32.76 -5.39
N GLY A 89 20.61 33.00 -4.75
CA GLY A 89 19.65 34.02 -5.21
C GLY A 89 18.93 33.61 -6.49
N GLY A 90 18.72 32.31 -6.66
CA GLY A 90 18.09 31.73 -7.86
C GLY A 90 16.64 32.19 -8.06
N THR A 91 16.20 32.08 -9.30
CA THR A 91 14.86 32.51 -9.74
C THR A 91 13.86 31.39 -9.60
N HIS A 92 12.56 31.72 -9.69
CA HIS A 92 11.47 30.75 -9.77
C HIS A 92 11.66 29.77 -10.95
N GLU A 93 12.16 30.26 -12.11
CA GLU A 93 12.45 29.44 -13.29
C GLU A 93 13.58 28.42 -13.03
N GLU A 94 14.51 28.71 -12.14
CA GLU A 94 15.55 27.75 -11.76
C GLU A 94 15.02 26.70 -10.80
N LYS A 95 14.17 27.08 -9.85
CA LYS A 95 13.49 26.14 -8.95
C LYS A 95 12.57 25.16 -9.70
N SER A 96 11.88 25.60 -10.77
CA SER A 96 11.01 24.76 -11.57
C SER A 96 11.76 23.69 -12.42
N LYS A 97 13.09 23.69 -12.40
CA LYS A 97 13.88 22.63 -13.01
C LYS A 97 14.10 21.45 -12.05
N VAL A 98 13.91 21.67 -10.76
CA VAL A 98 13.92 20.62 -9.75
C VAL A 98 12.62 19.85 -9.86
N LYS A 99 12.70 18.53 -9.99
CA LYS A 99 11.56 17.68 -10.29
C LYS A 99 11.25 16.74 -9.15
N ILE A 100 9.96 16.63 -8.86
CA ILE A 100 9.38 15.67 -7.93
C ILE A 100 8.55 14.71 -8.76
N GLU A 101 8.99 13.46 -8.89
CA GLU A 101 8.28 12.39 -9.61
C GLU A 101 7.54 11.50 -8.61
N VAL A 102 6.23 11.72 -8.49
CA VAL A 102 5.39 10.97 -7.56
C VAL A 102 4.99 9.64 -8.18
N THR A 103 5.49 8.55 -7.61
CA THR A 103 5.18 7.18 -8.03
C THR A 103 4.07 6.58 -7.17
N ASP A 104 3.58 5.39 -7.54
CA ASP A 104 2.59 4.66 -6.73
C ASP A 104 3.09 4.42 -5.30
N ASP A 105 4.36 4.02 -5.15
CA ASP A 105 4.96 3.73 -3.86
C ASP A 105 5.26 4.99 -3.01
N THR A 106 5.35 6.18 -3.63
CA THR A 106 5.72 7.42 -2.93
C THR A 106 4.57 8.45 -2.85
N PHE A 107 3.40 8.15 -3.40
CA PHE A 107 2.28 9.07 -3.46
C PHE A 107 1.87 9.56 -2.07
N TYR A 108 1.60 8.64 -1.14
CA TYR A 108 1.25 8.98 0.23
C TYR A 108 2.29 9.89 0.89
N TYR A 109 3.54 9.51 0.81
CA TYR A 109 4.64 10.23 1.47
C TYR A 109 4.83 11.65 0.92
N TRP A 110 4.71 11.83 -0.42
CA TRP A 110 4.80 13.14 -1.03
C TRP A 110 3.61 14.02 -0.67
N ILE A 111 2.38 13.50 -0.76
CA ILE A 111 1.19 14.28 -0.43
C ILE A 111 1.20 14.66 1.06
N ALA A 112 1.50 13.73 1.96
CA ALA A 112 1.63 14.00 3.38
C ALA A 112 2.75 15.02 3.69
N THR A 113 3.82 15.05 2.89
CA THR A 113 4.89 16.05 3.04
C THR A 113 4.45 17.44 2.56
N LEU A 114 3.64 17.52 1.50
CA LEU A 114 3.17 18.75 0.89
C LEU A 114 1.91 19.29 1.56
N ASP A 115 1.13 18.46 2.23
CA ASP A 115 -0.07 18.88 2.98
C ASP A 115 0.23 19.02 4.47
N ALA A 116 0.29 20.27 4.95
CA ALA A 116 0.55 20.56 6.36
C ALA A 116 -0.51 20.00 7.31
N SER A 117 -1.69 19.58 6.84
CA SER A 117 -2.71 18.96 7.70
C SER A 117 -2.28 17.61 8.25
N TYR A 118 -1.35 16.92 7.57
CA TYR A 118 -0.75 15.67 8.03
C TYR A 118 0.51 15.88 8.89
N GLN A 119 1.03 17.13 8.97
CA GLN A 119 2.25 17.42 9.72
C GLN A 119 1.88 17.92 11.13
N THR A 120 2.23 17.12 12.13
CA THR A 120 1.93 17.45 13.54
C THR A 120 2.97 18.36 14.19
N ASP A 121 4.21 18.45 13.67
CA ASP A 121 5.33 19.07 14.37
C ASP A 121 6.17 20.09 13.57
N ASN A 122 6.04 20.21 12.24
CA ASN A 122 6.84 21.11 11.42
C ASN A 122 5.97 21.83 10.37
N GLU A 123 5.32 22.92 10.76
CA GLU A 123 4.42 23.70 9.91
C GLU A 123 5.07 24.31 8.66
N ASP A 124 6.41 24.28 8.55
CA ASP A 124 7.15 24.99 7.50
C ASP A 124 7.78 24.10 6.42
N ASP A 125 7.73 22.76 6.57
CA ASP A 125 8.47 21.87 5.65
C ASP A 125 7.91 21.91 4.22
N TYR A 126 6.59 21.98 4.05
CA TYR A 126 5.98 22.07 2.73
C TYR A 126 6.41 23.33 1.95
N ALA A 127 6.64 24.44 2.64
CA ALA A 127 7.03 25.70 2.00
C ALA A 127 8.42 25.60 1.34
N LYS A 128 9.27 24.70 1.82
CA LYS A 128 10.62 24.48 1.29
C LYS A 128 10.61 23.90 -0.13
N PHE A 129 9.55 23.16 -0.51
CA PHE A 129 9.38 22.60 -1.85
C PHE A 129 8.80 23.61 -2.86
N GLY A 130 8.43 24.81 -2.41
CA GLY A 130 7.83 25.83 -3.24
C GLY A 130 8.68 26.18 -4.46
N GLY A 131 8.09 26.06 -5.64
CA GLY A 131 8.72 26.32 -6.93
C GLY A 131 9.25 25.08 -7.66
N ALA A 132 9.35 23.91 -7.02
CA ALA A 132 9.69 22.66 -7.71
C ALA A 132 8.57 22.21 -8.66
N GLU A 133 8.93 21.62 -9.80
CA GLU A 133 7.96 20.95 -10.68
C GLU A 133 7.59 19.61 -10.06
N ILE A 134 6.30 19.33 -9.98
CA ILE A 134 5.77 18.05 -9.52
C ILE A 134 4.99 17.37 -10.63
N HIS A 135 5.18 16.06 -10.74
CA HIS A 135 4.48 15.19 -11.65
C HIS A 135 3.82 14.06 -10.86
N LEU A 136 2.52 13.91 -11.02
CA LEU A 136 1.75 12.85 -10.34
C LEU A 136 0.56 12.36 -11.17
N GLN A 137 0.11 11.18 -10.87
CA GLN A 137 -1.06 10.55 -11.45
C GLN A 137 -2.06 10.18 -10.36
N GLY A 138 -3.34 10.39 -10.62
CA GLY A 138 -4.40 10.07 -9.68
C GLY A 138 -5.79 10.27 -10.28
N MET A 139 -6.80 10.12 -9.45
CA MET A 139 -8.20 10.35 -9.81
C MET A 139 -8.55 11.81 -9.59
N PHE A 140 -9.27 12.39 -10.54
CA PHE A 140 -9.72 13.76 -10.48
C PHE A 140 -11.01 13.88 -9.65
N TYR A 141 -11.12 14.97 -8.89
CA TYR A 141 -12.32 15.28 -8.10
C TYR A 141 -12.59 16.78 -8.05
N THR A 142 -13.86 17.14 -8.17
CA THR A 142 -14.34 18.53 -8.07
C THR A 142 -15.10 18.72 -6.78
N LYS A 143 -14.71 19.71 -5.99
CA LYS A 143 -15.41 20.10 -4.76
C LYS A 143 -16.06 21.46 -4.93
N GLU A 144 -17.38 21.52 -4.86
CA GLU A 144 -18.14 22.75 -4.82
C GLU A 144 -18.48 23.12 -3.36
N PHE A 145 -18.16 24.34 -2.97
CA PHE A 145 -18.45 24.85 -1.64
C PHE A 145 -19.78 25.60 -1.63
N GLU A 146 -20.41 25.73 -0.46
CA GLU A 146 -21.64 26.51 -0.27
C GLU A 146 -21.54 27.95 -0.77
N THR A 147 -20.34 28.51 -0.85
CA THR A 147 -20.04 29.84 -1.40
C THR A 147 -20.10 29.89 -2.92
N GLY A 148 -20.24 28.76 -3.60
CA GLY A 148 -20.13 28.62 -5.05
C GLY A 148 -18.68 28.59 -5.56
N ALA A 149 -17.68 28.53 -4.67
CA ALA A 149 -16.30 28.34 -5.06
C ALA A 149 -16.09 26.87 -5.43
N ILE A 150 -15.35 26.65 -6.52
CA ILE A 150 -14.99 25.32 -7.01
C ILE A 150 -13.50 25.12 -6.79
N GLN A 151 -13.14 23.98 -6.23
CA GLN A 151 -11.76 23.50 -6.12
C GLN A 151 -11.60 22.20 -6.88
N TYR A 152 -10.42 21.99 -7.42
CA TYR A 152 -10.04 20.79 -8.18
C TYR A 152 -8.98 20.05 -7.40
N TRP A 153 -9.13 18.74 -7.31
CA TRP A 153 -8.27 17.87 -6.53
C TRP A 153 -7.84 16.69 -7.37
N VAL A 154 -6.64 16.19 -7.09
CA VAL A 154 -6.19 14.86 -7.53
C VAL A 154 -5.95 14.04 -6.29
N TYR A 155 -6.44 12.82 -6.28
CA TYR A 155 -6.39 11.95 -5.12
C TYR A 155 -6.12 10.50 -5.48
N ARG A 156 -5.70 9.74 -4.50
CA ARG A 156 -5.76 8.28 -4.46
C ARG A 156 -6.35 7.83 -3.14
N ASN A 157 -6.81 6.59 -3.11
CA ASN A 157 -7.33 5.98 -1.89
C ASN A 157 -6.17 5.37 -1.09
N HIS A 158 -6.23 5.48 0.22
CA HIS A 158 -5.32 4.78 1.12
C HIS A 158 -5.78 3.35 1.33
N ASP A 159 -4.87 2.37 1.20
CA ASP A 159 -5.18 0.98 1.49
C ASP A 159 -5.05 0.71 2.99
N HIS A 160 -6.18 0.54 3.67
CA HIS A 160 -6.24 0.16 5.08
C HIS A 160 -6.32 -1.35 5.29
N SER A 161 -5.74 -2.16 4.38
CA SER A 161 -5.87 -3.62 4.41
C SER A 161 -5.36 -4.31 5.69
N ASP A 162 -4.69 -3.61 6.58
CA ASP A 162 -4.10 -4.16 7.81
C ASP A 162 -4.93 -4.01 9.09
N GLY A 163 -6.15 -3.53 9.02
CA GLY A 163 -7.04 -3.38 10.18
C GLY A 163 -8.35 -4.14 10.04
N ASP A 164 -8.61 -5.12 10.94
CA ASP A 164 -9.89 -5.82 11.17
C ASP A 164 -11.05 -4.85 11.56
N HIS A 165 -11.18 -3.72 10.89
CA HIS A 165 -12.32 -2.84 11.04
C HIS A 165 -13.32 -3.15 9.94
N GLU A 166 -14.27 -4.06 10.23
CA GLU A 166 -15.52 -4.19 9.48
C GLU A 166 -16.28 -2.85 9.58
N HIS A 167 -15.96 -1.90 8.70
CA HIS A 167 -16.84 -0.77 8.47
C HIS A 167 -18.01 -1.26 7.61
N GLU A 168 -19.19 -1.34 8.20
CA GLU A 168 -20.44 -1.45 7.43
C GLU A 168 -20.54 -0.19 6.55
N HIS A 169 -20.16 -0.32 5.28
CA HIS A 169 -20.33 0.72 4.27
C HIS A 169 -21.84 0.92 4.04
N GLY A 170 -22.40 1.92 4.69
CA GLY A 170 -23.64 2.52 4.23
C GLY A 170 -23.37 3.30 2.95
N ASP A 171 -24.24 3.18 1.97
CA ASP A 171 -24.21 3.74 0.61
C ASP A 171 -24.17 5.30 0.54
N GLU A 172 -23.51 6.01 1.44
CA GLU A 172 -23.50 7.47 1.47
C GLU A 172 -22.10 8.02 1.68
N GLU A 173 -21.63 8.77 0.67
CA GLU A 173 -20.40 9.57 0.58
C GLU A 173 -19.12 8.74 0.73
N LEU A 174 -18.30 8.78 -0.33
CA LEU A 174 -16.88 8.39 -0.29
C LEU A 174 -16.29 8.93 1.00
N ALA A 175 -16.00 8.04 1.94
CA ALA A 175 -15.51 8.41 3.26
C ALA A 175 -14.25 9.25 3.05
N SER A 176 -14.32 10.53 3.41
CA SER A 176 -13.23 11.50 3.23
C SER A 176 -11.93 11.10 3.94
N ASP A 177 -12.00 10.09 4.79
CA ASP A 177 -10.90 9.60 5.60
C ASP A 177 -9.99 8.61 4.84
N GLU A 178 -10.44 8.10 3.69
CA GLU A 178 -9.66 7.17 2.84
C GLU A 178 -8.95 7.88 1.68
N MET A 179 -9.35 9.11 1.35
CA MET A 179 -8.77 9.86 0.24
C MET A 179 -7.54 10.65 0.68
N ILE A 180 -6.48 10.57 -0.13
CA ILE A 180 -5.26 11.38 0.02
C ILE A 180 -5.25 12.39 -1.13
N PRO A 181 -5.82 13.59 -0.92
CA PRO A 181 -6.00 14.57 -1.97
C PRO A 181 -4.90 15.64 -1.97
N ILE A 182 -4.61 16.19 -3.16
CA ILE A 182 -3.86 17.45 -3.32
C ILE A 182 -4.61 18.41 -4.22
N GLU A 183 -4.67 19.70 -3.84
CA GLU A 183 -5.33 20.72 -4.65
C GLU A 183 -4.54 21.01 -5.93
N VAL A 184 -5.28 21.17 -7.04
CA VAL A 184 -4.73 21.47 -8.36
C VAL A 184 -5.32 22.80 -8.88
N ILE A 185 -4.46 23.75 -9.22
CA ILE A 185 -4.85 25.08 -9.69
C ILE A 185 -4.34 25.23 -11.13
N PHE A 186 -5.26 25.28 -12.06
CA PHE A 186 -4.96 25.42 -13.48
C PHE A 186 -4.61 26.87 -13.87
N SER A 187 -3.66 27.05 -14.77
CA SER A 187 -3.28 28.37 -15.30
C SER A 187 -4.13 28.83 -16.46
N GLU A 188 -4.79 27.92 -17.13
CA GLU A 188 -5.58 28.14 -18.34
C GLU A 188 -6.95 27.48 -18.19
N ASP A 189 -7.89 27.82 -19.08
CA ASP A 189 -9.16 27.12 -19.19
C ASP A 189 -8.92 25.68 -19.65
N VAL A 190 -9.14 24.72 -18.76
CA VAL A 190 -8.98 23.29 -18.99
C VAL A 190 -10.36 22.64 -19.09
N GLU A 191 -10.52 21.71 -19.99
CA GLU A 191 -11.71 20.87 -20.02
C GLU A 191 -11.72 19.99 -18.75
N ILE A 192 -12.72 20.23 -17.90
CA ILE A 192 -12.84 19.54 -16.61
C ILE A 192 -13.45 18.16 -16.85
N PRO A 193 -12.74 17.07 -16.49
CA PRO A 193 -13.27 15.72 -16.64
C PRO A 193 -14.32 15.41 -15.56
N GLU A 194 -15.01 14.28 -15.73
CA GLU A 194 -15.87 13.74 -14.68
C GLU A 194 -15.05 13.27 -13.46
N ASP A 195 -15.64 13.35 -12.28
CA ASP A 195 -15.03 12.87 -11.04
C ASP A 195 -14.70 11.37 -11.15
N GLY A 196 -13.57 10.97 -10.59
CA GLY A 196 -13.03 9.61 -10.71
C GLY A 196 -12.27 9.32 -12.02
N THR A 197 -12.18 10.29 -12.93
CA THR A 197 -11.36 10.15 -14.13
C THR A 197 -9.87 10.16 -13.78
N TRP A 198 -9.10 9.21 -14.31
CA TRP A 198 -7.65 9.16 -14.15
C TRP A 198 -6.96 10.24 -14.96
N VAL A 199 -6.11 10.98 -14.30
CA VAL A 199 -5.38 12.11 -14.87
C VAL A 199 -3.89 12.05 -14.53
N ASP A 200 -3.11 12.56 -15.46
CA ASP A 200 -1.68 12.83 -15.32
C ASP A 200 -1.53 14.34 -15.19
N VAL A 201 -0.91 14.80 -14.10
CA VAL A 201 -0.80 16.22 -13.76
C VAL A 201 0.65 16.60 -13.56
N VAL A 202 1.07 17.65 -14.26
CA VAL A 202 2.35 18.32 -14.08
C VAL A 202 2.11 19.76 -13.72
N GLY A 203 2.76 20.26 -12.68
CA GLY A 203 2.64 21.65 -12.24
C GLY A 203 3.74 22.04 -11.27
N ILE A 204 3.58 23.17 -10.61
CA ILE A 204 4.57 23.74 -9.70
C ILE A 204 4.04 23.70 -8.28
N VAL A 205 4.82 23.19 -7.35
CA VAL A 205 4.49 23.21 -5.92
C VAL A 205 4.42 24.66 -5.46
N GLY A 206 3.30 25.03 -4.84
CA GLY A 206 3.09 26.39 -4.36
C GLY A 206 1.99 26.46 -3.31
N PRO A 207 1.74 27.62 -2.72
CA PRO A 207 0.66 27.79 -1.77
C PRO A 207 -0.70 27.52 -2.43
N ASP A 208 -1.57 26.79 -1.74
CA ASP A 208 -2.95 26.62 -2.17
C ASP A 208 -3.77 27.91 -2.02
N SER A 209 -4.97 27.92 -2.61
CA SER A 209 -5.83 29.11 -2.61
C SER A 209 -6.54 29.34 -1.28
N THR A 210 -6.63 28.36 -0.38
CA THR A 210 -7.57 28.38 0.74
C THR A 210 -6.96 28.29 2.12
N LYS A 211 -5.81 27.63 2.27
CA LYS A 211 -5.31 27.28 3.60
C LYS A 211 -3.84 27.62 3.86
N ASN A 212 -3.15 28.29 2.95
CA ASN A 212 -1.70 28.47 2.95
C ASN A 212 -0.92 27.12 2.93
N LEU A 213 -1.56 26.08 2.46
CA LEU A 213 -0.93 24.78 2.23
C LEU A 213 -0.26 24.75 0.85
N SER A 214 0.52 23.72 0.58
CA SER A 214 1.02 23.49 -0.77
C SER A 214 -0.04 22.82 -1.63
N GLY A 215 -0.22 23.36 -2.82
CA GLY A 215 -0.98 22.74 -3.89
C GLY A 215 -0.14 22.69 -5.16
N ILE A 216 -0.71 22.19 -6.23
CA ILE A 216 -0.08 22.17 -7.56
C ILE A 216 -0.63 23.35 -8.35
N ARG A 217 0.23 24.31 -8.66
CA ARG A 217 -0.10 25.52 -9.42
C ARG A 217 0.38 25.41 -10.86
N GLU A 218 -0.16 26.28 -11.71
CA GLU A 218 0.17 26.27 -13.14
C GLU A 218 0.03 24.88 -13.77
N ALA A 219 -0.92 24.12 -13.23
CA ALA A 219 -1.09 22.73 -13.56
C ALA A 219 -1.53 22.54 -15.00
N LYS A 220 -0.94 21.52 -15.63
CA LYS A 220 -1.36 20.96 -16.88
C LYS A 220 -1.85 19.54 -16.62
N MET A 221 -3.02 19.23 -17.18
CA MET A 221 -3.66 17.95 -16.97
C MET A 221 -3.83 17.24 -18.32
N THR A 222 -3.56 15.94 -18.31
CA THR A 222 -3.80 15.05 -19.44
C THR A 222 -4.65 13.87 -18.97
N LEU A 223 -5.69 13.53 -19.73
CA LEU A 223 -6.48 12.34 -19.45
C LEU A 223 -5.66 11.09 -19.73
N MET A 224 -5.73 10.12 -18.83
CA MET A 224 -5.06 8.84 -19.01
C MET A 224 -5.97 7.86 -19.76
N ASP A 225 -5.41 7.14 -20.73
CA ASP A 225 -6.14 6.10 -21.48
C ASP A 225 -6.39 4.84 -20.63
N GLU A 226 -5.48 4.56 -19.68
CA GLU A 226 -5.57 3.43 -18.78
C GLU A 226 -5.51 3.94 -17.31
N PRO A 227 -6.35 3.40 -16.43
CA PRO A 227 -6.30 3.76 -15.02
C PRO A 227 -4.97 3.30 -14.40
N GLY A 228 -4.46 4.09 -13.46
CA GLY A 228 -3.34 3.71 -12.62
C GLY A 228 -3.77 2.81 -11.45
N ASN A 229 -2.93 2.74 -10.43
CA ASN A 229 -3.27 2.04 -9.19
C ASN A 229 -4.14 2.94 -8.30
N GLU A 230 -5.37 2.53 -8.04
CA GLU A 230 -6.34 3.31 -7.26
C GLU A 230 -5.91 3.45 -5.79
N TYR A 231 -5.30 2.41 -5.25
CA TYR A 231 -4.89 2.36 -3.85
C TYR A 231 -3.37 2.55 -3.72
N VAL A 232 -2.99 3.33 -2.72
CA VAL A 232 -1.59 3.56 -2.33
C VAL A 232 -1.41 3.13 -0.87
N GLU A 233 -0.24 2.54 -0.59
CA GLU A 233 0.15 2.04 0.74
C GLU A 233 0.83 3.14 1.55
#